data_6b8f9ce2788ec8db3ad5e351d3652c33
#
_entry.id   6b8f9ce2788ec8db3ad5e351d3652c33
#
_cell.length_a   1.000
_cell.length_b   1.000
_cell.length_c   1.000
_cell.angle_alpha   90.00
_cell.angle_beta   90.00
_cell.angle_gamma   90.00
#
_symmetry.space_group_name_H-M   'P 1'
#
loop_
_entity.id
_entity.type
_entity.pdbx_description
1 polymer ?
#
loop_
_entity_poly.entity_id
_entity_poly.type
_entity_poly.pdbx_seq_one_letter_code
_entity_poly.pdbx_strand_id
1 'polypeptide(L)'
;LYLFRNQLTGSIPTEIGNLTNLTSLNFNFNQLAGSLPSEIGNLTNLLEFVSYSNQLAGYIPSEIGNLTNLTRLELYNNQLSGSIPTEIGNLTSLIQLDLHKNELTGSIPSEIGALTNLTYLYLYDNQLSGSIPSEIGNLTNLTCLYLSGNQFTSSIPSEIGNLTNLTEFDSNSNQLTGSIPSEIGNLTNLTYLSLFNNQFTGIIPDEICNQGDHSPVISGNQLCPPYPSCVESYVGIQDTSGCD
;
A
#
# COMPACT_ATOMS: atom_id res chain seq x y z
N LEU A 1 -0.38 26.18 -2.54
CA LEU A 1 0.94 26.50 -3.10
C LEU A 1 1.27 25.44 -4.16
N TYR A 2 1.44 25.86 -5.41
CA TYR A 2 1.72 24.98 -6.54
C TYR A 2 3.09 25.32 -7.11
N LEU A 3 4.10 24.48 -6.86
CA LEU A 3 5.49 24.65 -7.31
C LEU A 3 5.98 23.42 -8.12
N PHE A 4 5.06 22.63 -8.65
CA PHE A 4 5.38 21.40 -9.38
C PHE A 4 6.08 21.68 -10.72
N ARG A 5 6.83 20.69 -11.21
CA ARG A 5 7.56 20.74 -12.49
C ARG A 5 8.47 21.98 -12.61
N ASN A 6 9.34 22.15 -11.61
CA ASN A 6 10.38 23.17 -11.59
C ASN A 6 11.76 22.52 -11.38
N GLN A 7 12.75 23.32 -11.06
CA GLN A 7 14.12 22.91 -10.76
C GLN A 7 14.51 23.25 -9.31
N LEU A 8 13.53 23.18 -8.39
CA LEU A 8 13.79 23.48 -6.98
C LEU A 8 14.72 22.44 -6.38
N THR A 9 15.76 22.90 -5.69
CA THR A 9 16.77 22.09 -5.01
C THR A 9 16.82 22.42 -3.53
N GLY A 10 17.59 21.64 -2.75
CA GLY A 10 17.71 21.83 -1.31
C GLY A 10 16.52 21.25 -0.55
N SER A 11 16.41 21.58 0.72
CA SER A 11 15.38 21.06 1.61
C SER A 11 14.11 21.93 1.64
N ILE A 12 13.00 21.32 2.01
CA ILE A 12 11.78 22.06 2.37
C ILE A 12 12.09 22.79 3.68
N PRO A 13 12.00 24.13 3.72
CA PRO A 13 12.34 24.90 4.92
C PRO A 13 11.27 24.73 6.01
N THR A 14 11.68 24.78 7.29
CA THR A 14 10.77 24.67 8.44
C THR A 14 9.71 25.77 8.47
N GLU A 15 10.00 26.93 7.88
CA GLU A 15 9.09 28.05 7.73
C GLU A 15 7.85 27.75 6.91
N ILE A 16 7.83 26.62 6.15
CA ILE A 16 6.62 26.14 5.49
C ILE A 16 5.46 25.99 6.47
N GLY A 17 5.76 25.57 7.72
CA GLY A 17 4.78 25.43 8.79
C GLY A 17 4.08 26.71 9.22
N ASN A 18 4.58 27.87 8.79
CA ASN A 18 3.93 29.17 9.07
C ASN A 18 2.76 29.44 8.09
N LEU A 19 2.65 28.69 7.01
CA LEU A 19 1.63 28.88 5.98
C LEU A 19 0.32 28.15 6.33
N THR A 20 -0.18 28.33 7.53
CA THR A 20 -1.29 27.55 8.14
C THR A 20 -2.63 27.62 7.39
N ASN A 21 -2.79 28.57 6.46
CA ASN A 21 -3.97 28.69 5.62
C ASN A 21 -3.90 27.84 4.32
N LEU A 22 -2.80 27.11 4.09
CA LEU A 22 -2.70 26.27 2.90
C LEU A 22 -3.70 25.12 2.96
N THR A 23 -4.39 24.94 1.83
CA THR A 23 -5.24 23.78 1.57
C THR A 23 -4.63 22.80 0.57
N SER A 24 -3.65 23.22 -0.23
CA SER A 24 -2.93 22.36 -1.15
C SER A 24 -1.46 22.75 -1.20
N LEU A 25 -0.59 21.75 -1.08
CA LEU A 25 0.87 21.87 -1.18
C LEU A 25 1.38 20.88 -2.21
N ASN A 26 1.89 21.39 -3.34
CA ASN A 26 2.33 20.57 -4.44
C ASN A 26 3.74 20.96 -4.89
N PHE A 27 4.70 20.04 -4.66
CA PHE A 27 6.11 20.14 -5.02
C PHE A 27 6.56 19.10 -6.04
N ASN A 28 5.67 18.30 -6.61
CA ASN A 28 6.05 17.17 -7.45
C ASN A 28 6.93 17.57 -8.65
N PHE A 29 7.73 16.62 -9.13
CA PHE A 29 8.69 16.85 -10.22
C PHE A 29 9.62 18.03 -9.98
N ASN A 30 10.41 17.96 -8.92
CA ASN A 30 11.51 18.87 -8.60
C ASN A 30 12.77 18.06 -8.23
N GLN A 31 13.73 18.68 -7.61
CA GLN A 31 14.98 18.11 -7.11
C GLN A 31 15.14 18.39 -5.61
N LEU A 32 14.02 18.50 -4.88
CA LEU A 32 14.04 18.73 -3.44
C LEU A 32 14.65 17.53 -2.73
N ALA A 33 15.53 17.79 -1.77
CA ALA A 33 16.27 16.79 -1.01
C ALA A 33 16.15 17.04 0.50
N GLY A 34 16.78 16.17 1.31
CA GLY A 34 16.70 16.26 2.77
C GLY A 34 15.37 15.74 3.31
N SER A 35 15.12 15.92 4.60
CA SER A 35 13.95 15.38 5.29
C SER A 35 12.72 16.27 5.16
N LEU A 36 11.56 15.65 5.32
CA LEU A 36 10.31 16.36 5.57
C LEU A 36 10.41 17.05 6.95
N PRO A 37 10.21 18.37 7.05
CA PRO A 37 10.23 19.04 8.35
C PRO A 37 8.98 18.68 9.16
N SER A 38 9.14 18.50 10.48
CA SER A 38 8.02 18.22 11.40
C SER A 38 6.96 19.33 11.39
N GLU A 39 7.38 20.56 11.08
CA GLU A 39 6.53 21.74 10.96
C GLU A 39 5.46 21.62 9.86
N ILE A 40 5.58 20.60 8.96
CA ILE A 40 4.52 20.29 8.01
C ILE A 40 3.20 19.98 8.74
N GLY A 41 3.27 19.39 9.94
CA GLY A 41 2.13 19.10 10.80
C GLY A 41 1.36 20.32 11.30
N ASN A 42 1.91 21.53 11.13
CA ASN A 42 1.20 22.77 11.48
C ASN A 42 0.18 23.17 10.41
N LEU A 43 0.21 22.56 9.23
CA LEU A 43 -0.66 22.90 8.09
C LEU A 43 -2.02 22.19 8.21
N THR A 44 -2.69 22.34 9.33
CA THR A 44 -3.90 21.58 9.70
C THR A 44 -5.11 21.80 8.76
N ASN A 45 -5.07 22.83 7.91
CA ASN A 45 -6.07 23.05 6.86
C ASN A 45 -5.76 22.33 5.54
N LEU A 46 -4.64 21.58 5.46
CA LEU A 46 -4.20 20.94 4.23
C LEU A 46 -5.14 19.79 3.84
N LEU A 47 -5.59 19.81 2.59
CA LEU A 47 -6.40 18.77 1.96
C LEU A 47 -5.53 17.86 1.07
N GLU A 48 -4.47 18.44 0.47
CA GLU A 48 -3.57 17.72 -0.44
C GLU A 48 -2.12 18.05 -0.12
N PHE A 49 -1.31 17.01 0.09
CA PHE A 49 0.14 17.09 0.13
C PHE A 49 0.74 16.18 -0.93
N VAL A 50 1.32 16.77 -1.95
CA VAL A 50 1.83 16.09 -3.15
C VAL A 50 3.29 16.49 -3.37
N SER A 51 4.22 15.56 -3.16
CA SER A 51 5.66 15.80 -3.32
C SER A 51 6.41 14.62 -3.94
N TYR A 52 5.74 13.88 -4.82
CA TYR A 52 6.37 12.76 -5.52
C TYR A 52 7.41 13.20 -6.56
N SER A 53 8.27 12.28 -6.97
CA SER A 53 9.36 12.53 -7.93
C SER A 53 10.24 13.69 -7.51
N ASN A 54 10.88 13.48 -6.35
CA ASN A 54 11.90 14.33 -5.75
C ASN A 54 13.05 13.45 -5.21
N GLN A 55 13.88 13.98 -4.34
CA GLN A 55 14.99 13.30 -3.66
C GLN A 55 14.84 13.41 -2.14
N LEU A 56 13.59 13.52 -1.63
CA LEU A 56 13.31 13.62 -0.21
C LEU A 56 13.74 12.34 0.50
N ALA A 57 14.43 12.48 1.63
CA ALA A 57 15.02 11.37 2.38
C ALA A 57 14.64 11.45 3.87
N GLY A 58 15.10 10.46 4.66
CA GLY A 58 14.76 10.40 6.09
C GLY A 58 13.34 9.95 6.35
N TYR A 59 12.83 10.21 7.53
CA TYR A 59 11.55 9.66 8.00
C TYR A 59 10.35 10.52 7.59
N ILE A 60 9.19 9.88 7.48
CA ILE A 60 7.91 10.58 7.50
C ILE A 60 7.67 11.01 8.97
N PRO A 61 7.61 12.31 9.28
CA PRO A 61 7.45 12.76 10.65
C PRO A 61 6.09 12.36 11.23
N SER A 62 6.04 12.00 12.51
CA SER A 62 4.78 11.66 13.21
C SER A 62 3.75 12.79 13.19
N GLU A 63 4.23 14.03 13.10
CA GLU A 63 3.40 15.24 12.98
C GLU A 63 2.54 15.27 11.72
N ILE A 64 2.82 14.38 10.73
CA ILE A 64 1.93 14.19 9.58
C ILE A 64 0.50 13.85 10.04
N GLY A 65 0.36 13.13 11.16
CA GLY A 65 -0.93 12.78 11.76
C GLY A 65 -1.76 13.95 12.26
N ASN A 66 -1.20 15.17 12.34
CA ASN A 66 -1.95 16.36 12.68
C ASN A 66 -2.80 16.89 11.51
N LEU A 67 -2.53 16.42 10.28
CA LEU A 67 -3.21 16.87 9.06
C LEU A 67 -4.57 16.16 8.87
N THR A 68 -5.42 16.19 9.86
CA THR A 68 -6.66 15.39 9.92
C THR A 68 -7.67 15.69 8.81
N ASN A 69 -7.52 16.82 8.12
CA ASN A 69 -8.32 17.19 6.94
C ASN A 69 -7.76 16.64 5.62
N LEU A 70 -6.57 15.99 5.65
CA LEU A 70 -5.89 15.55 4.45
C LEU A 70 -6.70 14.45 3.75
N THR A 71 -6.98 14.66 2.47
CA THR A 71 -7.64 13.68 1.59
C THR A 71 -6.67 12.97 0.67
N ARG A 72 -5.49 13.58 0.42
CA ARG A 72 -4.50 13.06 -0.51
C ARG A 72 -3.08 13.26 0.00
N LEU A 73 -2.34 12.16 0.18
CA LEU A 73 -0.93 12.15 0.55
C LEU A 73 -0.14 11.36 -0.50
N GLU A 74 0.67 12.05 -1.30
CA GLU A 74 1.48 11.45 -2.36
C GLU A 74 2.95 11.84 -2.20
N LEU A 75 3.75 10.90 -1.72
CA LEU A 75 5.19 11.06 -1.47
C LEU A 75 6.02 10.02 -2.25
N TYR A 76 5.44 9.38 -3.26
CA TYR A 76 6.08 8.30 -4.01
C TYR A 76 7.29 8.77 -4.84
N ASN A 77 8.14 7.82 -5.21
CA ASN A 77 9.35 8.08 -5.99
C ASN A 77 10.24 9.15 -5.32
N ASN A 78 10.67 8.83 -4.10
CA ASN A 78 11.60 9.57 -3.26
C ASN A 78 12.60 8.59 -2.61
N GLN A 79 13.31 9.01 -1.57
CA GLN A 79 14.26 8.21 -0.78
C GLN A 79 13.84 8.16 0.70
N LEU A 80 12.53 8.25 0.98
CA LEU A 80 11.99 8.22 2.34
C LEU A 80 12.25 6.85 2.97
N SER A 81 12.72 6.84 4.21
CA SER A 81 13.15 5.65 4.94
C SER A 81 12.47 5.53 6.32
N GLY A 82 12.79 4.46 7.05
CA GLY A 82 12.15 4.18 8.34
C GLY A 82 10.72 3.69 8.19
N SER A 83 9.99 3.63 9.29
CA SER A 83 8.62 3.09 9.32
C SER A 83 7.57 4.12 8.92
N ILE A 84 6.44 3.62 8.44
CA ILE A 84 5.20 4.42 8.36
C ILE A 84 4.78 4.72 9.81
N PRO A 85 4.64 6.00 10.21
CA PRO A 85 4.30 6.35 11.59
C PRO A 85 2.87 5.90 11.92
N THR A 86 2.64 5.45 13.17
CA THR A 86 1.30 5.04 13.64
C THR A 86 0.29 6.17 13.56
N GLU A 87 0.74 7.41 13.67
CA GLU A 87 -0.07 8.61 13.55
C GLU A 87 -0.72 8.79 12.17
N ILE A 88 -0.29 7.98 11.17
CA ILE A 88 -0.99 7.93 9.87
C ILE A 88 -2.47 7.60 10.04
N GLY A 89 -2.82 6.80 11.06
CA GLY A 89 -4.20 6.44 11.39
C GLY A 89 -5.09 7.62 11.80
N ASN A 90 -4.51 8.76 12.14
CA ASN A 90 -5.27 9.97 12.48
C ASN A 90 -5.84 10.68 11.23
N LEU A 91 -5.35 10.34 10.03
CA LEU A 91 -5.76 10.95 8.76
C LEU A 91 -7.10 10.37 8.26
N THR A 92 -8.12 10.37 9.09
CA THR A 92 -9.39 9.68 8.82
C THR A 92 -10.17 10.22 7.61
N SER A 93 -9.80 11.40 7.09
CA SER A 93 -10.35 11.97 5.86
C SER A 93 -9.65 11.46 4.59
N LEU A 94 -8.57 10.65 4.73
CA LEU A 94 -7.71 10.27 3.62
C LEU A 94 -8.44 9.36 2.62
N ILE A 95 -8.34 9.71 1.34
CA ILE A 95 -8.89 8.97 0.20
C ILE A 95 -7.77 8.25 -0.54
N GLN A 96 -6.58 8.86 -0.63
CA GLN A 96 -5.42 8.29 -1.30
C GLN A 96 -4.17 8.42 -0.44
N LEU A 97 -3.52 7.28 -0.20
CA LEU A 97 -2.19 7.17 0.39
C LEU A 97 -1.25 6.52 -0.63
N ASP A 98 -0.28 7.29 -1.08
CA ASP A 98 0.67 6.83 -2.08
C ASP A 98 2.11 7.08 -1.63
N LEU A 99 2.78 5.99 -1.22
CA LEU A 99 4.15 5.99 -0.71
C LEU A 99 5.06 5.05 -1.53
N HIS A 100 4.63 4.59 -2.70
CA HIS A 100 5.40 3.63 -3.50
C HIS A 100 6.76 4.18 -3.96
N LYS A 101 7.68 3.28 -4.28
CA LYS A 101 9.05 3.64 -4.71
C LYS A 101 9.75 4.59 -3.73
N ASN A 102 9.96 4.07 -2.52
CA ASN A 102 10.74 4.67 -1.45
C ASN A 102 11.62 3.59 -0.79
N GLU A 103 12.25 3.91 0.33
CA GLU A 103 13.10 3.01 1.12
C GLU A 103 12.45 2.70 2.48
N LEU A 104 11.12 2.73 2.56
CA LEU A 104 10.38 2.53 3.81
C LEU A 104 10.56 1.10 4.33
N THR A 105 10.73 0.97 5.64
CA THR A 105 10.98 -0.28 6.35
C THR A 105 9.93 -0.52 7.44
N GLY A 106 10.05 -1.65 8.16
CA GLY A 106 9.10 -2.01 9.23
C GLY A 106 7.77 -2.50 8.67
N SER A 107 6.75 -2.56 9.52
CA SER A 107 5.44 -3.09 9.16
C SER A 107 4.45 -1.97 8.76
N ILE A 108 3.38 -2.37 8.07
CA ILE A 108 2.18 -1.53 7.98
C ILE A 108 1.59 -1.44 9.40
N PRO A 109 1.42 -0.23 9.97
CA PRO A 109 0.85 -0.10 11.30
C PRO A 109 -0.64 -0.50 11.32
N SER A 110 -1.11 -1.14 12.40
CA SER A 110 -2.53 -1.53 12.56
C SER A 110 -3.48 -0.33 12.50
N GLU A 111 -2.99 0.84 12.85
CA GLU A 111 -3.71 2.11 12.80
C GLU A 111 -4.15 2.49 11.38
N ILE A 112 -3.57 1.84 10.34
CA ILE A 112 -4.05 1.99 8.95
C ILE A 112 -5.54 1.70 8.83
N GLY A 113 -6.05 0.75 9.65
CA GLY A 113 -7.46 0.36 9.67
C GLY A 113 -8.44 1.47 10.11
N ALA A 114 -7.94 2.59 10.65
CA ALA A 114 -8.76 3.76 10.96
C ALA A 114 -9.09 4.62 9.72
N LEU A 115 -8.40 4.41 8.60
CA LEU A 115 -8.56 5.19 7.37
C LEU A 115 -9.77 4.70 6.54
N THR A 116 -10.94 4.63 7.12
CA THR A 116 -12.12 3.99 6.52
C THR A 116 -12.63 4.68 5.24
N ASN A 117 -12.19 5.89 4.93
CA ASN A 117 -12.47 6.59 3.69
C ASN A 117 -11.46 6.27 2.57
N LEU A 118 -10.41 5.49 2.86
CA LEU A 118 -9.34 5.20 1.90
C LEU A 118 -9.87 4.39 0.72
N THR A 119 -9.59 4.90 -0.48
CA THR A 119 -9.94 4.28 -1.76
C THR A 119 -8.72 3.68 -2.45
N TYR A 120 -7.55 4.32 -2.30
CA TYR A 120 -6.30 3.93 -2.94
C TYR A 120 -5.18 3.80 -1.91
N LEU A 121 -4.55 2.63 -1.82
CA LEU A 121 -3.38 2.36 -0.99
C LEU A 121 -2.25 1.78 -1.84
N TYR A 122 -1.21 2.57 -2.09
CA TYR A 122 -0.04 2.20 -2.87
C TYR A 122 1.21 2.24 -1.99
N LEU A 123 1.74 1.06 -1.65
CA LEU A 123 2.93 0.86 -0.84
C LEU A 123 4.01 0.04 -1.57
N TYR A 124 3.81 -0.26 -2.86
CA TYR A 124 4.69 -1.13 -3.62
C TYR A 124 6.10 -0.54 -3.82
N ASP A 125 7.08 -1.41 -4.13
CA ASP A 125 8.47 -1.04 -4.29
C ASP A 125 9.03 -0.27 -3.08
N ASN A 126 9.04 -0.94 -1.92
CA ASN A 126 9.63 -0.50 -0.66
C ASN A 126 10.40 -1.65 0.02
N GLN A 127 10.78 -1.50 1.27
CA GLN A 127 11.40 -2.52 2.10
C GLN A 127 10.52 -2.87 3.31
N LEU A 128 9.19 -2.71 3.18
CA LEU A 128 8.23 -3.02 4.23
C LEU A 128 8.23 -4.52 4.53
N SER A 129 8.05 -4.88 5.78
CA SER A 129 8.18 -6.26 6.27
C SER A 129 7.10 -6.61 7.30
N GLY A 130 7.18 -7.82 7.87
CA GLY A 130 6.14 -8.29 8.81
C GLY A 130 4.87 -8.72 8.09
N SER A 131 3.78 -8.86 8.82
CA SER A 131 2.49 -9.29 8.28
C SER A 131 1.67 -8.12 7.72
N ILE A 132 0.79 -8.43 6.77
CA ILE A 132 -0.32 -7.54 6.44
C ILE A 132 -1.27 -7.54 7.63
N PRO A 133 -1.55 -6.39 8.27
CA PRO A 133 -2.40 -6.36 9.46
C PRO A 133 -3.85 -6.71 9.13
N SER A 134 -4.53 -7.44 10.02
CA SER A 134 -5.96 -7.79 9.86
C SER A 134 -6.86 -6.56 9.75
N GLU A 135 -6.44 -5.44 10.34
CA GLU A 135 -7.13 -4.16 10.29
C GLU A 135 -7.24 -3.59 8.87
N ILE A 136 -6.48 -4.12 7.89
CA ILE A 136 -6.66 -3.80 6.47
C ILE A 136 -8.11 -4.05 6.03
N GLY A 137 -8.76 -5.06 6.59
CA GLY A 137 -10.16 -5.43 6.32
C GLY A 137 -11.19 -4.38 6.75
N ASN A 138 -10.78 -3.36 7.52
CA ASN A 138 -11.65 -2.24 7.89
C ASN A 138 -11.79 -1.21 6.76
N LEU A 139 -10.92 -1.25 5.76
CA LEU A 139 -10.87 -0.28 4.64
C LEU A 139 -11.91 -0.63 3.57
N THR A 140 -13.16 -0.75 3.94
CA THR A 140 -14.23 -1.27 3.07
C THR A 140 -14.51 -0.42 1.83
N ASN A 141 -14.01 0.81 1.76
CA ASN A 141 -14.07 1.68 0.58
C ASN A 141 -12.87 1.49 -0.38
N LEU A 142 -11.91 0.61 -0.03
CA LEU A 142 -10.70 0.41 -0.84
C LEU A 142 -11.04 -0.23 -2.19
N THR A 143 -10.53 0.37 -3.27
CA THR A 143 -10.64 -0.14 -4.64
C THR A 143 -9.31 -0.66 -5.17
N CYS A 144 -8.19 -0.07 -4.76
CA CYS A 144 -6.86 -0.50 -5.17
C CYS A 144 -5.96 -0.71 -3.94
N LEU A 145 -5.35 -1.90 -3.86
CA LEU A 145 -4.37 -2.30 -2.84
C LEU A 145 -3.12 -2.84 -3.51
N TYR A 146 -2.05 -2.05 -3.54
CA TYR A 146 -0.78 -2.43 -4.12
C TYR A 146 0.31 -2.52 -3.06
N LEU A 147 0.77 -3.73 -2.80
CA LEU A 147 1.77 -4.10 -1.79
C LEU A 147 2.99 -4.79 -2.40
N SER A 148 3.06 -4.89 -3.74
CA SER A 148 4.09 -5.65 -4.45
C SER A 148 5.50 -5.12 -4.21
N GLY A 149 6.53 -5.97 -4.44
CA GLY A 149 7.92 -5.56 -4.32
C GLY A 149 8.31 -5.10 -2.91
N ASN A 150 7.94 -5.86 -1.88
CA ASN A 150 8.25 -5.64 -0.48
C ASN A 150 8.82 -6.92 0.17
N GLN A 151 8.87 -6.97 1.48
CA GLN A 151 9.37 -8.11 2.27
C GLN A 151 8.28 -8.63 3.22
N PHE A 152 7.00 -8.51 2.85
CA PHE A 152 5.90 -8.99 3.70
C PHE A 152 5.98 -10.50 3.88
N THR A 153 5.74 -10.94 5.10
CA THR A 153 5.75 -12.35 5.54
C THR A 153 4.38 -12.76 6.07
N SER A 154 4.27 -14.01 6.55
CA SER A 154 3.01 -14.56 7.06
C SER A 154 1.93 -14.69 5.97
N SER A 155 0.71 -15.05 6.35
CA SER A 155 -0.40 -15.24 5.41
C SER A 155 -1.10 -13.91 5.09
N ILE A 156 -1.84 -13.90 3.97
CA ILE A 156 -2.86 -12.88 3.75
C ILE A 156 -3.95 -13.08 4.83
N PRO A 157 -4.33 -12.02 5.56
CA PRO A 157 -5.39 -12.14 6.57
C PRO A 157 -6.75 -12.43 5.93
N SER A 158 -7.59 -13.25 6.58
CA SER A 158 -8.94 -13.57 6.10
C SER A 158 -9.83 -12.32 5.95
N GLU A 159 -9.54 -11.28 6.72
CA GLU A 159 -10.21 -9.98 6.69
C GLU A 159 -10.08 -9.26 5.34
N ILE A 160 -9.15 -9.72 4.46
CA ILE A 160 -9.08 -9.23 3.07
C ILE A 160 -10.43 -9.39 2.36
N GLY A 161 -11.18 -10.45 2.67
CA GLY A 161 -12.50 -10.71 2.12
C GLY A 161 -13.58 -9.68 2.47
N ASN A 162 -13.31 -8.77 3.41
CA ASN A 162 -14.21 -7.67 3.74
C ASN A 162 -14.14 -6.52 2.71
N LEU A 163 -13.08 -6.49 1.89
CA LEU A 163 -12.83 -5.42 0.91
C LEU A 163 -13.63 -5.62 -0.37
N THR A 164 -14.93 -5.78 -0.26
CA THR A 164 -15.81 -6.14 -1.38
C THR A 164 -15.86 -5.11 -2.52
N ASN A 165 -15.37 -3.88 -2.30
CA ASN A 165 -15.20 -2.87 -3.34
C ASN A 165 -13.86 -2.96 -4.08
N LEU A 166 -12.97 -3.89 -3.69
CA LEU A 166 -11.64 -4.00 -4.28
C LEU A 166 -11.72 -4.45 -5.74
N THR A 167 -11.10 -3.68 -6.62
CA THR A 167 -10.98 -3.96 -8.05
C THR A 167 -9.60 -4.45 -8.44
N GLU A 168 -8.57 -4.05 -7.67
CA GLU A 168 -7.18 -4.39 -7.95
C GLU A 168 -6.45 -4.75 -6.65
N PHE A 169 -5.93 -5.97 -6.61
CA PHE A 169 -5.10 -6.46 -5.51
C PHE A 169 -3.78 -7.02 -6.04
N ASP A 170 -2.70 -6.35 -5.71
CA ASP A 170 -1.36 -6.75 -6.06
C ASP A 170 -0.47 -6.90 -4.82
N SER A 171 -0.07 -8.12 -4.52
CA SER A 171 0.89 -8.45 -3.48
C SER A 171 2.06 -9.29 -4.01
N ASN A 172 2.34 -9.21 -5.32
CA ASN A 172 3.41 -9.97 -5.92
C ASN A 172 4.80 -9.63 -5.35
N SER A 173 5.76 -10.53 -5.56
CA SER A 173 7.16 -10.30 -5.18
C SER A 173 7.32 -9.89 -3.71
N ASN A 174 6.82 -10.76 -2.83
CA ASN A 174 6.96 -10.70 -1.39
C ASN A 174 7.45 -12.05 -0.82
N GLN A 175 7.35 -12.24 0.48
CA GLN A 175 7.68 -13.48 1.19
C GLN A 175 6.44 -14.03 1.92
N LEU A 176 5.25 -13.81 1.35
CA LEU A 176 3.98 -14.26 1.95
C LEU A 176 3.93 -15.79 1.94
N THR A 177 3.45 -16.37 3.03
CA THR A 177 3.41 -17.82 3.30
C THR A 177 2.00 -18.29 3.62
N GLY A 178 1.86 -19.60 3.91
CA GLY A 178 0.57 -20.21 4.25
C GLY A 178 -0.33 -20.35 3.03
N SER A 179 -1.61 -20.61 3.27
CA SER A 179 -2.60 -20.79 2.20
C SER A 179 -3.20 -19.46 1.74
N ILE A 180 -3.70 -19.45 0.50
CA ILE A 180 -4.60 -18.39 0.04
C ILE A 180 -5.89 -18.52 0.83
N PRO A 181 -6.38 -17.46 1.51
CA PRO A 181 -7.62 -17.55 2.28
C PRO A 181 -8.85 -17.74 1.38
N SER A 182 -9.79 -18.56 1.81
CA SER A 182 -11.05 -18.79 1.07
C SER A 182 -11.87 -17.51 0.88
N GLU A 183 -11.70 -16.55 1.79
CA GLU A 183 -12.35 -15.24 1.77
C GLU A 183 -11.96 -14.38 0.55
N ILE A 184 -10.90 -14.77 -0.19
CA ILE A 184 -10.56 -14.15 -1.48
C ILE A 184 -11.73 -14.21 -2.46
N GLY A 185 -12.57 -15.26 -2.35
CA GLY A 185 -13.77 -15.44 -3.15
C GLY A 185 -14.87 -14.40 -2.92
N ASN A 186 -14.79 -13.62 -1.83
CA ASN A 186 -15.73 -12.54 -1.56
C ASN A 186 -15.45 -11.28 -2.41
N LEU A 187 -14.28 -11.20 -3.04
CA LEU A 187 -13.83 -10.04 -3.81
C LEU A 187 -14.38 -10.07 -5.25
N THR A 188 -15.69 -10.11 -5.38
CA THR A 188 -16.39 -10.32 -6.66
C THR A 188 -16.23 -9.18 -7.67
N ASN A 189 -15.71 -8.03 -7.23
CA ASN A 189 -15.40 -6.88 -8.09
C ASN A 189 -13.96 -6.85 -8.60
N LEU A 190 -13.10 -7.82 -8.23
CA LEU A 190 -11.72 -7.84 -8.72
C LEU A 190 -11.68 -7.92 -10.24
N THR A 191 -10.80 -7.12 -10.83
CA THR A 191 -10.42 -7.15 -12.23
C THR A 191 -8.93 -7.48 -12.41
N TYR A 192 -8.18 -7.42 -11.30
CA TYR A 192 -6.77 -7.75 -11.26
C TYR A 192 -6.38 -8.34 -9.90
N LEU A 193 -5.92 -9.59 -9.90
CA LEU A 193 -5.36 -10.28 -8.74
C LEU A 193 -3.96 -10.80 -9.06
N SER A 194 -2.96 -10.30 -8.35
CA SER A 194 -1.59 -10.79 -8.48
C SER A 194 -1.01 -11.21 -7.13
N LEU A 195 -0.74 -12.51 -7.00
CA LEU A 195 -0.06 -13.16 -5.87
C LEU A 195 1.28 -13.80 -6.32
N PHE A 196 1.75 -13.44 -7.50
CA PHE A 196 2.95 -13.98 -8.13
C PHE A 196 4.19 -13.84 -7.25
N ASN A 197 5.08 -14.84 -7.33
CA ASN A 197 6.39 -14.79 -6.68
C ASN A 197 6.30 -14.50 -5.17
N ASN A 198 5.68 -15.46 -4.46
CA ASN A 198 5.59 -15.53 -3.01
C ASN A 198 5.94 -16.96 -2.54
N GLN A 199 5.59 -17.31 -1.33
CA GLN A 199 5.82 -18.62 -0.73
C GLN A 199 4.50 -19.27 -0.25
N PHE A 200 3.39 -19.03 -0.97
CA PHE A 200 2.10 -19.64 -0.64
C PHE A 200 2.16 -21.15 -0.82
N THR A 201 1.56 -21.87 0.13
CA THR A 201 1.55 -23.34 0.19
C THR A 201 0.13 -23.89 0.23
N GLY A 202 0.00 -25.21 0.15
CA GLY A 202 -1.29 -25.89 0.26
C GLY A 202 -2.14 -25.79 -1.00
N ILE A 203 -3.40 -26.13 -0.86
CA ILE A 203 -4.37 -26.19 -1.96
C ILE A 203 -4.97 -24.81 -2.18
N ILE A 204 -5.14 -24.42 -3.44
CA ILE A 204 -5.89 -23.22 -3.80
C ILE A 204 -7.36 -23.45 -3.44
N PRO A 205 -8.01 -22.58 -2.66
CA PRO A 205 -9.42 -22.77 -2.30
C PRO A 205 -10.33 -22.63 -3.52
N ASP A 206 -11.38 -23.46 -3.59
CA ASP A 206 -12.35 -23.42 -4.69
C ASP A 206 -13.06 -22.06 -4.80
N GLU A 207 -13.18 -21.35 -3.70
CA GLU A 207 -13.76 -20.01 -3.61
C GLU A 207 -13.02 -18.99 -4.48
N ILE A 208 -11.76 -19.24 -4.86
CA ILE A 208 -11.03 -18.38 -5.81
C ILE A 208 -11.77 -18.23 -7.14
N CYS A 209 -12.63 -19.17 -7.47
CA CYS A 209 -13.46 -19.11 -8.67
C CYS A 209 -14.63 -18.10 -8.56
N ASN A 210 -14.92 -17.61 -7.36
CA ASN A 210 -16.02 -16.65 -7.12
C ASN A 210 -15.55 -15.20 -7.21
N GLN A 211 -14.24 -14.95 -7.07
CA GLN A 211 -13.68 -13.61 -7.22
C GLN A 211 -13.78 -13.14 -8.68
N GLY A 212 -13.70 -11.81 -8.91
CA GLY A 212 -14.06 -11.23 -10.20
C GLY A 212 -13.00 -11.37 -11.31
N ASP A 213 -11.70 -11.53 -10.96
CA ASP A 213 -10.63 -11.70 -11.95
C ASP A 213 -10.60 -13.14 -12.47
N HIS A 214 -10.84 -13.33 -13.77
CA HIS A 214 -10.84 -14.64 -14.40
C HIS A 214 -9.46 -15.13 -14.85
N SER A 215 -8.41 -14.35 -14.62
CA SER A 215 -7.03 -14.66 -15.02
C SER A 215 -6.00 -14.28 -13.96
N PRO A 216 -6.16 -14.68 -12.68
CA PRO A 216 -5.29 -14.25 -11.61
C PRO A 216 -3.85 -14.72 -11.84
N VAL A 217 -2.88 -13.88 -11.50
CA VAL A 217 -1.45 -14.19 -11.61
C VAL A 217 -0.96 -14.78 -10.30
N ILE A 218 -0.86 -16.12 -10.23
CA ILE A 218 -0.54 -16.88 -9.00
C ILE A 218 0.70 -17.77 -9.11
N SER A 219 1.43 -17.69 -10.21
CA SER A 219 2.65 -18.49 -10.44
C SER A 219 3.80 -18.11 -9.51
N GLY A 220 4.85 -18.95 -9.45
CA GLY A 220 6.02 -18.69 -8.61
C GLY A 220 5.73 -18.83 -7.10
N ASN A 221 4.93 -19.81 -6.72
CA ASN A 221 4.60 -20.17 -5.35
C ASN A 221 4.88 -21.67 -5.09
N GLN A 222 4.37 -22.21 -3.99
CA GLN A 222 4.48 -23.61 -3.58
C GLN A 222 3.08 -24.24 -3.41
N LEU A 223 2.14 -23.85 -4.30
CA LEU A 223 0.76 -24.30 -4.25
C LEU A 223 0.65 -25.74 -4.80
N CYS A 224 -0.17 -26.54 -4.16
CA CYS A 224 -0.33 -27.96 -4.46
C CYS A 224 -1.58 -28.27 -5.31
N PRO A 225 -1.50 -29.25 -6.24
CA PRO A 225 -2.68 -29.77 -6.92
C PRO A 225 -3.56 -30.58 -5.95
N PRO A 226 -4.87 -30.83 -6.25
CA PRO A 226 -5.51 -30.40 -7.49
C PRO A 226 -5.84 -28.90 -7.50
N TYR A 227 -5.83 -28.32 -8.69
CA TYR A 227 -6.14 -26.89 -8.86
C TYR A 227 -7.59 -26.71 -9.28
N PRO A 228 -8.31 -25.69 -8.76
CA PRO A 228 -9.65 -25.34 -9.21
C PRO A 228 -9.69 -25.09 -10.72
N SER A 229 -10.68 -25.61 -11.41
CA SER A 229 -10.77 -25.59 -12.88
C SER A 229 -10.74 -24.18 -13.49
N CYS A 230 -11.24 -23.19 -12.75
CA CYS A 230 -11.26 -21.78 -13.18
C CYS A 230 -9.86 -21.13 -13.26
N VAL A 231 -8.89 -21.64 -12.51
CA VAL A 231 -7.52 -21.08 -12.46
C VAL A 231 -6.47 -22.04 -12.98
N GLU A 232 -6.82 -23.28 -13.33
CA GLU A 232 -5.87 -24.31 -13.73
C GLU A 232 -4.92 -23.87 -14.87
N SER A 233 -5.43 -23.11 -15.83
CA SER A 233 -4.61 -22.55 -16.93
C SER A 233 -3.75 -21.34 -16.53
N TYR A 234 -3.97 -20.76 -15.37
CA TYR A 234 -3.29 -19.55 -14.85
C TYR A 234 -2.37 -19.82 -13.65
N VAL A 235 -2.38 -21.05 -13.11
CA VAL A 235 -1.54 -21.44 -11.97
C VAL A 235 -0.05 -21.22 -12.27
N GLY A 236 0.37 -21.45 -13.51
CA GLY A 236 1.76 -21.30 -13.94
C GLY A 236 2.70 -22.28 -13.23
N ILE A 237 3.96 -21.88 -13.06
CA ILE A 237 4.98 -22.73 -12.40
C ILE A 237 4.80 -22.64 -10.89
N GLN A 238 4.71 -23.82 -10.25
CA GLN A 238 4.69 -23.98 -8.78
C GLN A 238 5.85 -24.90 -8.37
N ASP A 239 6.45 -24.66 -7.20
CA ASP A 239 7.30 -25.64 -6.55
C ASP A 239 6.45 -26.60 -5.74
N THR A 240 6.16 -27.76 -6.32
CA THR A 240 5.31 -28.80 -5.70
C THR A 240 6.11 -29.81 -4.88
N SER A 241 7.38 -29.56 -4.59
CA SER A 241 8.23 -30.50 -3.84
C SER A 241 7.76 -30.76 -2.41
N GLY A 242 6.96 -29.85 -1.84
CA GLY A 242 6.35 -29.98 -0.52
C GLY A 242 4.92 -30.50 -0.52
N CYS A 243 4.39 -30.98 -1.67
CA CYS A 243 3.02 -31.51 -1.78
C CYS A 243 3.02 -33.01 -1.53
N ASP A 244 2.16 -33.49 -0.63
CA ASP A 244 1.93 -34.90 -0.31
C ASP A 244 0.97 -35.57 -1.31
#